data_8c423aa9add23d14fb2a29561c9a420c
#
_entry.id   8c423aa9add23d14fb2a29561c9a420c
#
_cell.length_a   1.000
_cell.length_b   1.000
_cell.length_c   1.000
_cell.angle_alpha   90.00
_cell.angle_beta   90.00
_cell.angle_gamma   90.00
#
_symmetry.space_group_name_H-M   'P 1'
#
loop_
_entity.id
_entity.type
_entity.pdbx_description
1 polymer ?
#
loop_
_entity_poly.entity_id
_entity_poly.type
_entity_poly.pdbx_seq_one_letter_code
_entity_poly.pdbx_strand_id
1 'polypeptide(L)'
;MIFEFSHGMAKVKSPDDIKIRRVRKTDSSKSGSAGRSGKQKGRSGKKSVRKKMSPARKRHNRKKTMMLSGWFAAAIISVFAIVIIFLHPRESSSETGAKVPRGDYKYVIDLSHHNPGRIVWDSLSVMTDKHGHTTKSINKAERIIPVSYVILKASEGISLKDNNFNKNWKAAGKAGLGRGAYHFFRTSKSPEVQARNFINATGRIKESDLPPILDIETTHKGYTKDQLNAAALTWLKIVGEHYGRAPIVYSSEAYIRDILSDKIRENYPLWIARYRFFPPDREDWAIWQFTDKAVVYGIDGLVDLNVMKPDFTE
;
A
#
# COMPACT_ATOMS: atom_id res chain seq x y z
N MET A 1 -4.52 26.55 54.71
CA MET A 1 -4.56 27.75 53.87
C MET A 1 -5.28 27.38 52.62
N ILE A 2 -6.58 27.67 52.57
CA ILE A 2 -7.56 27.28 51.54
C ILE A 2 -7.53 28.40 50.48
N PHE A 3 -7.30 28.10 49.23
CA PHE A 3 -7.55 29.02 48.10
C PHE A 3 -8.60 28.40 47.19
N GLU A 4 -9.81 28.96 47.29
CA GLU A 4 -10.86 28.82 46.29
C GLU A 4 -10.49 29.60 45.04
N PHE A 5 -10.69 29.02 43.85
CA PHE A 5 -10.78 29.77 42.61
C PHE A 5 -12.12 29.50 41.90
N SER A 6 -12.81 30.59 41.74
CA SER A 6 -14.14 30.82 41.21
C SER A 6 -14.27 30.46 39.72
N HIS A 7 -15.46 30.02 39.40
CA HIS A 7 -16.04 29.65 38.12
C HIS A 7 -16.03 30.77 37.06
N GLY A 8 -15.66 30.41 35.84
CA GLY A 8 -16.02 31.10 34.63
C GLY A 8 -16.51 30.10 33.58
N MET A 9 -17.80 29.78 33.57
CA MET A 9 -18.46 28.96 32.56
C MET A 9 -18.70 29.82 31.30
N ALA A 10 -18.00 29.54 30.20
CA ALA A 10 -18.37 30.01 28.86
C ALA A 10 -19.37 29.03 28.25
N LYS A 11 -20.57 29.55 27.92
CA LYS A 11 -21.66 28.82 27.25
C LYS A 11 -21.23 28.27 25.88
N VAL A 12 -21.34 26.97 25.73
CA VAL A 12 -21.25 26.26 24.46
C VAL A 12 -22.56 26.46 23.70
N LYS A 13 -22.50 27.00 22.48
CA LYS A 13 -23.65 27.15 21.57
C LYS A 13 -24.06 25.81 20.98
N SER A 14 -25.37 25.62 20.90
CA SER A 14 -26.08 24.47 20.34
C SER A 14 -25.86 24.32 18.81
N PRO A 15 -25.96 23.10 18.24
CA PRO A 15 -25.68 22.80 16.83
C PRO A 15 -26.67 23.33 15.78
N ASP A 16 -27.73 24.04 16.17
CA ASP A 16 -28.87 24.36 15.25
C ASP A 16 -28.76 25.68 14.47
N ASP A 17 -27.66 26.43 14.55
CA ASP A 17 -27.53 27.77 13.97
C ASP A 17 -26.70 27.84 12.65
N ILE A 18 -26.58 26.78 11.88
CA ILE A 18 -25.93 26.83 10.56
C ILE A 18 -26.96 26.81 9.44
N LYS A 19 -27.36 28.02 8.98
CA LYS A 19 -28.12 28.22 7.76
C LYS A 19 -27.31 27.90 6.52
N ILE A 20 -27.69 26.87 5.82
CA ILE A 20 -27.14 26.49 4.50
C ILE A 20 -27.73 27.43 3.44
N ARG A 21 -26.89 28.25 2.81
CA ARG A 21 -27.22 29.08 1.65
C ARG A 21 -27.23 28.21 0.39
N ARG A 22 -28.43 27.91 -0.13
CA ARG A 22 -28.63 27.27 -1.45
C ARG A 22 -28.27 28.27 -2.55
N VAL A 23 -27.30 27.92 -3.39
CA VAL A 23 -27.03 28.61 -4.67
C VAL A 23 -28.00 28.05 -5.73
N ARG A 24 -28.84 28.95 -6.31
CA ARG A 24 -29.75 28.65 -7.41
C ARG A 24 -28.95 28.51 -8.72
N LYS A 25 -29.18 27.43 -9.44
CA LYS A 25 -28.90 27.30 -10.88
C LYS A 25 -29.90 28.12 -11.64
N THR A 26 -29.44 28.97 -12.53
CA THR A 26 -30.29 29.66 -13.53
C THR A 26 -30.21 28.92 -14.84
N ASP A 27 -31.33 28.31 -15.22
CA ASP A 27 -31.59 27.87 -16.59
C ASP A 27 -31.99 29.10 -17.41
N SER A 28 -31.42 29.26 -18.61
CA SER A 28 -31.97 30.17 -19.63
C SER A 28 -32.13 29.45 -20.95
N SER A 29 -33.38 29.11 -21.21
CA SER A 29 -33.93 28.76 -22.51
C SER A 29 -34.44 30.02 -23.25
N LYS A 30 -34.20 30.14 -24.55
CA LYS A 30 -35.00 30.88 -25.56
C LYS A 30 -34.58 30.37 -26.92
N SER A 31 -35.37 29.60 -27.70
CA SER A 31 -36.59 29.79 -28.47
C SER A 31 -36.60 31.03 -29.40
N GLY A 32 -36.77 30.75 -30.69
CA GLY A 32 -37.12 31.68 -31.74
C GLY A 32 -36.75 31.11 -33.11
N SER A 33 -37.54 30.46 -33.78
CA SER A 33 -38.72 30.62 -34.67
C SER A 33 -38.39 31.32 -35.98
N ALA A 34 -38.67 30.55 -37.05
CA ALA A 34 -39.42 30.88 -38.27
C ALA A 34 -38.72 31.67 -39.39
N GLY A 35 -38.86 31.17 -40.59
CA GLY A 35 -38.69 31.90 -41.85
C GLY A 35 -38.70 31.02 -43.10
N ARG A 36 -39.89 30.79 -43.63
CA ARG A 36 -40.23 30.19 -44.93
C ARG A 36 -39.53 30.93 -46.08
N SER A 37 -39.09 30.26 -47.15
CA SER A 37 -39.73 30.40 -48.48
C SER A 37 -38.98 29.59 -49.50
N GLY A 38 -39.74 28.92 -50.32
CA GLY A 38 -39.35 28.05 -51.37
C GLY A 38 -39.00 28.77 -52.66
N LYS A 39 -38.34 28.03 -53.54
CA LYS A 39 -38.55 28.07 -54.99
C LYS A 39 -37.99 26.84 -55.66
N GLN A 40 -38.88 26.12 -56.35
CA GLN A 40 -38.58 25.15 -57.39
C GLN A 40 -37.92 25.81 -58.60
N LYS A 41 -37.02 25.06 -59.26
CA LYS A 41 -36.78 24.85 -60.70
C LYS A 41 -35.34 24.34 -60.83
N GLY A 42 -35.10 23.30 -61.49
CA GLY A 42 -35.16 22.94 -62.82
C GLY A 42 -34.29 21.69 -63.10
N ARG A 43 -34.91 20.73 -63.68
CA ARG A 43 -34.32 19.49 -64.24
C ARG A 43 -33.32 19.83 -65.36
N SER A 44 -32.05 19.40 -65.30
CA SER A 44 -31.28 19.15 -66.51
C SER A 44 -30.38 17.92 -66.29
N GLY A 45 -30.65 16.88 -67.04
CA GLY A 45 -29.90 15.64 -67.04
C GLY A 45 -28.53 15.82 -67.70
N LYS A 46 -27.49 15.55 -66.94
CA LYS A 46 -26.17 15.31 -67.51
C LYS A 46 -25.86 13.83 -67.49
N LYS A 47 -25.87 13.18 -68.67
CA LYS A 47 -25.31 11.84 -68.88
C LYS A 47 -23.86 11.82 -68.45
N SER A 48 -23.52 11.09 -67.41
CA SER A 48 -22.13 10.86 -67.03
C SER A 48 -21.50 9.84 -67.95
N VAL A 49 -20.56 10.32 -68.78
CA VAL A 49 -19.69 9.48 -69.60
C VAL A 49 -18.76 8.74 -68.65
N ARG A 50 -18.94 7.44 -68.56
CA ARG A 50 -18.04 6.54 -67.81
C ARG A 50 -16.72 6.43 -68.54
N LYS A 51 -15.74 7.24 -68.11
CA LYS A 51 -14.35 7.20 -68.62
C LYS A 51 -13.73 5.85 -68.21
N LYS A 52 -13.48 4.95 -69.18
CA LYS A 52 -12.73 3.69 -68.94
C LYS A 52 -11.32 4.01 -68.44
N MET A 53 -10.99 3.55 -67.25
CA MET A 53 -9.63 3.71 -66.71
C MET A 53 -8.61 2.91 -67.47
N SER A 54 -7.43 3.50 -67.75
CA SER A 54 -6.31 2.86 -68.46
C SER A 54 -5.77 1.67 -67.67
N PRO A 55 -5.13 0.67 -68.35
CA PRO A 55 -4.60 -0.53 -67.70
C PRO A 55 -3.52 -0.23 -66.62
N ALA A 56 -2.74 0.82 -66.82
CA ALA A 56 -1.69 1.25 -65.88
C ALA A 56 -2.29 1.74 -64.54
N ARG A 57 -3.43 2.46 -64.60
CA ARG A 57 -4.12 2.96 -63.40
C ARG A 57 -4.80 1.84 -62.59
N LYS A 58 -5.26 0.77 -63.26
CA LYS A 58 -5.77 -0.46 -62.63
C LYS A 58 -4.66 -1.20 -61.87
N ARG A 59 -3.44 -1.23 -62.45
CA ARG A 59 -2.32 -1.93 -61.82
C ARG A 59 -1.80 -1.19 -60.59
N HIS A 60 -1.80 0.15 -60.60
CA HIS A 60 -1.41 0.97 -59.45
C HIS A 60 -2.40 0.88 -58.31
N ASN A 61 -3.69 0.90 -58.58
CA ASN A 61 -4.73 0.73 -57.53
C ASN A 61 -4.72 -0.68 -56.92
N ARG A 62 -4.41 -1.72 -57.74
CA ARG A 62 -4.30 -3.10 -57.24
C ARG A 62 -3.13 -3.28 -56.29
N LYS A 63 -1.97 -2.60 -56.55
CA LYS A 63 -0.81 -2.59 -55.66
C LYS A 63 -1.13 -1.83 -54.35
N LYS A 64 -1.79 -0.67 -54.44
CA LYS A 64 -2.24 0.06 -53.20
C LYS A 64 -3.19 -0.77 -52.35
N THR A 65 -4.17 -1.47 -52.94
CA THR A 65 -5.10 -2.32 -52.22
C THR A 65 -4.40 -3.51 -51.56
N MET A 66 -3.40 -4.14 -52.27
CA MET A 66 -2.60 -5.20 -51.66
C MET A 66 -1.69 -4.70 -50.54
N MET A 67 -1.12 -3.50 -50.64
CA MET A 67 -0.35 -2.92 -49.52
C MET A 67 -1.22 -2.59 -48.34
N LEU A 68 -2.42 -1.99 -48.54
CA LEU A 68 -3.36 -1.72 -47.44
C LEU A 68 -3.82 -3.01 -46.73
N SER A 69 -4.11 -4.08 -47.48
CA SER A 69 -4.49 -5.37 -46.89
C SER A 69 -3.36 -6.02 -46.09
N GLY A 70 -2.10 -5.85 -46.52
CA GLY A 70 -0.92 -6.30 -45.77
C GLY A 70 -0.75 -5.56 -44.42
N TRP A 71 -0.97 -4.25 -44.42
CA TRP A 71 -0.92 -3.45 -43.20
C TRP A 71 -2.07 -3.78 -42.22
N PHE A 72 -3.28 -4.03 -42.74
CA PHE A 72 -4.41 -4.49 -41.93
C PHE A 72 -4.17 -5.88 -41.33
N ALA A 73 -3.61 -6.81 -42.09
CA ALA A 73 -3.26 -8.14 -41.57
C ALA A 73 -2.17 -8.05 -40.50
N ALA A 74 -1.13 -7.22 -40.70
CA ALA A 74 -0.09 -6.99 -39.72
C ALA A 74 -0.64 -6.34 -38.46
N ALA A 75 -1.54 -5.36 -38.56
CA ALA A 75 -2.20 -4.73 -37.42
C ALA A 75 -3.08 -5.72 -36.64
N ILE A 76 -3.83 -6.59 -37.31
CA ILE A 76 -4.63 -7.64 -36.66
C ILE A 76 -3.73 -8.65 -35.96
N ILE A 77 -2.63 -9.08 -36.56
CA ILE A 77 -1.65 -9.99 -35.91
C ILE A 77 -1.02 -9.33 -34.70
N SER A 78 -0.69 -8.03 -34.77
CA SER A 78 -0.15 -7.28 -33.61
C SER A 78 -1.18 -7.14 -32.45
N VAL A 79 -2.45 -6.88 -32.79
CA VAL A 79 -3.52 -6.84 -31.79
C VAL A 79 -3.75 -8.23 -31.18
N PHE A 80 -3.75 -9.30 -32.00
CA PHE A 80 -3.84 -10.68 -31.49
C PHE A 80 -2.64 -11.06 -30.60
N ALA A 81 -1.42 -10.66 -30.98
CA ALA A 81 -0.23 -10.88 -30.17
C ALA A 81 -0.33 -10.12 -28.83
N ILE A 82 -0.82 -8.87 -28.84
CA ILE A 82 -1.06 -8.09 -27.64
C ILE A 82 -2.16 -8.73 -26.76
N VAL A 83 -3.26 -9.16 -27.36
CA VAL A 83 -4.35 -9.85 -26.66
C VAL A 83 -3.87 -11.19 -26.08
N ILE A 84 -3.05 -11.96 -26.79
CA ILE A 84 -2.44 -13.19 -26.26
C ILE A 84 -1.49 -12.88 -25.11
N ILE A 85 -0.71 -11.80 -25.16
CA ILE A 85 0.15 -11.36 -24.05
C ILE A 85 -0.66 -10.93 -22.82
N PHE A 86 -1.84 -10.33 -23.03
CA PHE A 86 -2.75 -9.91 -21.94
C PHE A 86 -3.67 -11.03 -21.44
N LEU A 87 -4.03 -12.01 -22.28
CA LEU A 87 -4.89 -13.15 -21.90
C LEU A 87 -4.11 -14.36 -21.40
N HIS A 88 -2.82 -14.49 -21.71
CA HIS A 88 -1.99 -15.44 -20.98
C HIS A 88 -1.76 -14.80 -19.60
N PRO A 89 -2.24 -15.43 -18.50
CA PRO A 89 -1.75 -15.07 -17.20
C PRO A 89 -0.22 -15.15 -17.35
N ARG A 90 0.47 -14.01 -17.19
CA ARG A 90 1.89 -14.05 -16.89
C ARG A 90 1.97 -14.99 -15.69
N GLU A 91 2.30 -16.24 -15.92
CA GLU A 91 2.94 -17.03 -14.89
C GLU A 91 4.05 -16.11 -14.40
N SER A 92 3.86 -15.60 -13.19
CA SER A 92 4.86 -14.74 -12.58
C SER A 92 6.11 -15.61 -12.50
N SER A 93 7.01 -15.39 -13.40
CA SER A 93 8.22 -16.14 -13.62
C SER A 93 9.27 -15.90 -12.54
N SER A 94 8.87 -15.70 -11.28
CA SER A 94 9.79 -15.85 -10.19
C SER A 94 9.17 -16.74 -9.11
N GLU A 95 9.26 -18.04 -9.33
CA GLU A 95 9.17 -19.02 -8.24
C GLU A 95 10.27 -18.77 -7.17
N THR A 96 11.21 -17.88 -7.47
CA THR A 96 12.31 -17.48 -6.60
C THR A 96 12.14 -16.02 -6.19
N GLY A 97 12.00 -15.81 -4.90
CA GLY A 97 11.90 -14.49 -4.26
C GLY A 97 13.24 -13.97 -3.76
N ALA A 98 13.20 -13.24 -2.67
CA ALA A 98 14.37 -12.58 -2.08
C ALA A 98 15.35 -13.57 -1.45
N LYS A 99 16.63 -13.20 -1.41
CA LYS A 99 17.66 -13.95 -0.69
C LYS A 99 17.52 -13.73 0.80
N VAL A 100 17.50 -14.82 1.57
CA VAL A 100 17.30 -14.80 3.01
C VAL A 100 18.64 -14.61 3.74
N PRO A 101 18.73 -13.71 4.73
CA PRO A 101 19.91 -13.56 5.56
C PRO A 101 20.27 -14.84 6.31
N ARG A 102 21.56 -15.06 6.52
CA ARG A 102 22.05 -16.18 7.34
C ARG A 102 22.12 -15.73 8.79
N GLY A 103 21.72 -16.60 9.70
CA GLY A 103 21.75 -16.35 11.14
C GLY A 103 20.70 -17.20 11.85
N ASP A 104 20.76 -17.16 13.17
CA ASP A 104 19.71 -17.72 14.03
C ASP A 104 18.68 -16.59 14.26
N TYR A 105 17.58 -16.67 13.53
CA TYR A 105 16.54 -15.65 13.54
C TYR A 105 15.15 -16.25 13.60
N LYS A 106 14.23 -15.57 14.26
CA LYS A 106 12.78 -15.79 14.11
C LYS A 106 12.29 -15.07 12.85
N TYR A 107 11.54 -15.74 11.98
CA TYR A 107 11.02 -15.13 10.75
C TYR A 107 9.68 -14.45 11.03
N VAL A 108 9.55 -13.25 10.52
CA VAL A 108 8.39 -12.37 10.70
C VAL A 108 7.92 -11.85 9.36
N ILE A 109 6.63 -11.89 9.10
CA ILE A 109 6.02 -11.22 7.94
C ILE A 109 5.24 -10.02 8.40
N ASP A 110 5.15 -8.97 7.57
CA ASP A 110 4.24 -7.88 7.85
C ASP A 110 3.23 -7.69 6.71
N LEU A 111 2.00 -7.33 7.08
CA LEU A 111 0.84 -7.33 6.21
C LEU A 111 -0.06 -6.12 6.47
N SER A 112 -0.71 -5.66 5.39
CA SER A 112 -1.75 -4.65 5.43
C SER A 112 -2.88 -4.99 4.45
N HIS A 113 -3.85 -4.10 4.30
CA HIS A 113 -4.90 -4.21 3.28
C HIS A 113 -4.35 -4.25 1.83
N HIS A 114 -3.08 -3.90 1.62
CA HIS A 114 -2.41 -4.03 0.32
C HIS A 114 -2.03 -5.48 -0.04
N ASN A 115 -2.13 -6.40 0.90
CA ASN A 115 -1.92 -7.83 0.67
C ASN A 115 -3.29 -8.55 0.54
N PRO A 116 -3.99 -8.44 -0.62
CA PRO A 116 -5.37 -8.94 -0.79
C PRO A 116 -5.45 -10.45 -1.01
N GLY A 117 -4.31 -11.12 -1.12
CA GLY A 117 -4.23 -12.54 -1.43
C GLY A 117 -4.79 -13.46 -0.34
N ARG A 118 -4.97 -14.73 -0.70
CA ARG A 118 -5.34 -15.78 0.25
C ARG A 118 -4.19 -16.06 1.20
N ILE A 119 -4.51 -16.22 2.49
CA ILE A 119 -3.56 -16.62 3.53
C ILE A 119 -4.03 -17.94 4.16
N VAL A 120 -3.16 -18.93 4.15
CA VAL A 120 -3.34 -20.21 4.83
C VAL A 120 -2.48 -20.19 6.09
N TRP A 121 -3.06 -19.67 7.17
CA TRP A 121 -2.37 -19.30 8.40
C TRP A 121 -1.59 -20.45 9.05
N ASP A 122 -2.14 -21.66 9.04
CA ASP A 122 -1.54 -22.85 9.68
C ASP A 122 -0.34 -23.41 8.92
N SER A 123 -0.04 -22.90 7.72
CA SER A 123 1.03 -23.41 6.86
C SER A 123 2.10 -22.37 6.49
N LEU A 124 2.05 -21.19 7.13
CA LEU A 124 2.99 -20.12 6.83
C LEU A 124 4.43 -20.52 7.08
N SER A 125 5.23 -20.59 6.02
CA SER A 125 6.63 -21.01 6.10
C SER A 125 7.50 -20.26 5.10
N VAL A 126 8.69 -19.89 5.53
CA VAL A 126 9.77 -19.41 4.66
C VAL A 126 10.52 -20.63 4.16
N MET A 127 10.34 -20.96 2.89
CA MET A 127 11.08 -22.02 2.23
C MET A 127 12.19 -21.41 1.40
N THR A 128 13.39 -21.96 1.45
CA THR A 128 14.53 -21.47 0.65
C THR A 128 15.09 -22.55 -0.25
N ASP A 129 15.48 -22.16 -1.47
CA ASP A 129 16.19 -23.03 -2.40
C ASP A 129 17.67 -23.21 -2.01
N LYS A 130 18.41 -24.00 -2.79
CA LYS A 130 19.86 -24.26 -2.58
C LYS A 130 20.74 -23.00 -2.63
N HIS A 131 20.24 -21.89 -3.20
CA HIS A 131 20.95 -20.61 -3.28
C HIS A 131 20.53 -19.67 -2.15
N GLY A 132 19.54 -20.05 -1.31
CA GLY A 132 19.03 -19.27 -0.21
C GLY A 132 17.97 -18.26 -0.61
N HIS A 133 17.35 -18.39 -1.81
CA HIS A 133 16.22 -17.55 -2.21
C HIS A 133 14.90 -18.16 -1.77
N THR A 134 13.96 -17.31 -1.37
CA THR A 134 12.62 -17.78 -0.99
C THR A 134 11.89 -18.42 -2.17
N THR A 135 11.23 -19.55 -1.94
CA THR A 135 10.47 -20.31 -2.95
C THR A 135 9.15 -20.82 -2.39
N LYS A 136 8.15 -21.04 -3.24
CA LYS A 136 6.91 -21.77 -2.92
C LYS A 136 6.94 -23.21 -3.40
N SER A 137 7.96 -23.59 -4.15
CA SER A 137 8.11 -24.95 -4.69
C SER A 137 8.71 -25.88 -3.64
N ILE A 138 7.92 -26.83 -3.15
CA ILE A 138 8.37 -27.85 -2.19
C ILE A 138 9.54 -28.66 -2.78
N ASN A 139 9.51 -28.95 -4.08
CA ASN A 139 10.57 -29.72 -4.74
C ASN A 139 11.92 -28.98 -4.87
N LYS A 140 11.92 -27.65 -4.71
CA LYS A 140 13.14 -26.81 -4.73
C LYS A 140 13.59 -26.41 -3.34
N ALA A 141 12.78 -26.70 -2.31
CA ALA A 141 13.05 -26.29 -0.95
C ALA A 141 14.15 -27.14 -0.32
N GLU A 142 15.26 -26.51 0.06
CA GLU A 142 16.34 -27.10 0.88
C GLU A 142 16.09 -26.90 2.39
N ARG A 143 15.41 -25.80 2.73
CA ARG A 143 15.05 -25.47 4.11
C ARG A 143 13.60 -25.01 4.17
N ILE A 144 12.91 -25.43 5.22
CA ILE A 144 11.55 -25.00 5.54
C ILE A 144 11.56 -24.50 6.98
N ILE A 145 11.25 -23.23 7.18
CA ILE A 145 11.29 -22.56 8.47
C ILE A 145 9.90 -21.96 8.72
N PRO A 146 9.21 -22.35 9.80
CA PRO A 146 7.93 -21.74 10.14
C PRO A 146 8.04 -20.23 10.34
N VAL A 147 7.03 -19.47 9.92
CA VAL A 147 6.87 -18.07 10.32
C VAL A 147 6.52 -18.03 11.79
N SER A 148 7.27 -17.26 12.58
CA SER A 148 7.08 -17.16 14.03
C SER A 148 6.09 -16.06 14.41
N TYR A 149 6.13 -14.94 13.71
CA TYR A 149 5.31 -13.76 14.00
C TYR A 149 4.71 -13.15 12.73
N VAL A 150 3.56 -12.49 12.90
CA VAL A 150 2.97 -11.63 11.88
C VAL A 150 2.72 -10.24 12.47
N ILE A 151 3.17 -9.20 11.77
CA ILE A 151 2.92 -7.81 12.11
C ILE A 151 1.83 -7.28 11.17
N LEU A 152 0.76 -6.70 11.74
CA LEU A 152 -0.43 -6.30 10.99
C LEU A 152 -0.67 -4.80 11.11
N LYS A 153 -0.98 -4.14 9.98
CA LYS A 153 -1.46 -2.76 10.01
C LYS A 153 -2.77 -2.69 10.78
N ALA A 154 -2.81 -1.91 11.85
CA ALA A 154 -4.01 -1.69 12.62
C ALA A 154 -4.71 -0.38 12.24
N SER A 155 -3.92 0.68 12.07
CA SER A 155 -4.47 2.00 11.79
C SER A 155 -3.47 2.92 11.10
N GLU A 156 -3.98 4.06 10.62
CA GLU A 156 -3.19 5.09 9.97
C GLU A 156 -3.76 6.47 10.28
N GLY A 157 -2.92 7.44 10.55
CA GLY A 157 -3.32 8.80 10.79
C GLY A 157 -4.39 8.92 11.88
N ILE A 158 -5.28 9.88 11.76
CA ILE A 158 -6.24 10.22 12.83
C ILE A 158 -7.50 9.36 12.87
N SER A 159 -7.82 8.59 11.81
CA SER A 159 -9.14 7.93 11.70
C SER A 159 -9.16 6.61 10.92
N LEU A 160 -8.17 6.35 10.04
CA LEU A 160 -8.19 5.14 9.24
C LEU A 160 -7.88 3.91 10.11
N LYS A 161 -8.69 2.87 9.96
CA LYS A 161 -8.46 1.52 10.51
C LYS A 161 -8.31 0.56 9.35
N ASP A 162 -7.36 -0.37 9.43
CA ASP A 162 -7.20 -1.38 8.39
C ASP A 162 -8.34 -2.37 8.42
N ASN A 163 -9.02 -2.54 7.28
CA ASN A 163 -10.22 -3.37 7.18
C ASN A 163 -9.96 -4.86 7.44
N ASN A 164 -8.72 -5.31 7.22
CA ASN A 164 -8.33 -6.71 7.42
C ASN A 164 -7.77 -6.98 8.81
N PHE A 165 -7.45 -5.95 9.60
CA PHE A 165 -6.78 -6.09 10.88
C PHE A 165 -7.46 -7.11 11.80
N ASN A 166 -8.71 -6.90 12.15
CA ASN A 166 -9.42 -7.73 13.11
C ASN A 166 -9.55 -9.19 12.64
N LYS A 167 -9.78 -9.40 11.34
CA LYS A 167 -9.87 -10.74 10.75
C LYS A 167 -8.51 -11.45 10.84
N ASN A 168 -7.45 -10.79 10.40
CA ASN A 168 -6.11 -11.35 10.36
C ASN A 168 -5.53 -11.54 11.77
N TRP A 169 -5.78 -10.61 12.69
CA TRP A 169 -5.39 -10.71 14.10
C TRP A 169 -5.95 -11.96 14.79
N LYS A 170 -7.24 -12.22 14.57
CA LYS A 170 -7.89 -13.42 15.10
C LYS A 170 -7.38 -14.70 14.45
N ALA A 171 -7.17 -14.69 13.13
CA ALA A 171 -6.72 -15.87 12.39
C ALA A 171 -5.27 -16.24 12.75
N ALA A 172 -4.37 -15.27 12.83
CA ALA A 172 -2.99 -15.47 13.25
C ALA A 172 -2.91 -16.05 14.68
N GLY A 173 -3.71 -15.51 15.61
CA GLY A 173 -3.76 -16.01 16.97
C GLY A 173 -4.32 -17.44 17.09
N LYS A 174 -5.27 -17.83 16.21
CA LYS A 174 -5.78 -19.22 16.15
C LYS A 174 -4.71 -20.18 15.61
N ALA A 175 -3.88 -19.71 14.69
CA ALA A 175 -2.78 -20.51 14.13
C ALA A 175 -1.56 -20.59 15.08
N GLY A 176 -1.63 -19.98 16.27
CA GLY A 176 -0.53 -20.01 17.23
C GLY A 176 0.65 -19.07 16.90
N LEU A 177 0.48 -18.17 15.93
CA LEU A 177 1.50 -17.22 15.57
C LEU A 177 1.60 -16.09 16.62
N GLY A 178 2.82 -15.65 16.90
CA GLY A 178 3.04 -14.39 17.58
C GLY A 178 2.54 -13.22 16.71
N ARG A 179 2.06 -12.13 17.35
CA ARG A 179 1.42 -11.04 16.62
C ARG A 179 2.01 -9.71 16.99
N GLY A 180 2.05 -8.80 16.02
CA GLY A 180 2.35 -7.38 16.20
C GLY A 180 1.30 -6.52 15.52
N ALA A 181 1.07 -5.31 16.07
CA ALA A 181 0.17 -4.33 15.47
C ALA A 181 0.90 -3.01 15.24
N TYR A 182 0.81 -2.45 14.03
CA TYR A 182 1.44 -1.18 13.73
C TYR A 182 0.47 -0.07 13.36
N HIS A 183 0.90 1.15 13.67
CA HIS A 183 0.24 2.40 13.27
C HIS A 183 1.10 3.13 12.25
N PHE A 184 0.55 3.40 11.08
CA PHE A 184 1.23 4.25 10.08
C PHE A 184 1.05 5.72 10.46
N PHE A 185 2.16 6.35 10.85
CA PHE A 185 2.16 7.71 11.39
C PHE A 185 2.12 8.77 10.29
N ARG A 186 1.13 9.64 10.34
CA ARG A 186 1.01 10.81 9.48
C ARG A 186 1.57 12.04 10.16
N THR A 187 2.78 12.43 9.79
CA THR A 187 3.57 13.50 10.44
C THR A 187 2.88 14.87 10.48
N SER A 188 1.90 15.12 9.61
CA SER A 188 1.11 16.36 9.57
C SER A 188 -0.13 16.35 10.47
N LYS A 189 -0.37 15.29 11.25
CA LYS A 189 -1.58 15.12 12.07
C LYS A 189 -1.23 15.05 13.55
N SER A 190 -2.21 15.43 14.43
CA SER A 190 -2.03 15.38 15.89
C SER A 190 -1.58 13.99 16.35
N PRO A 191 -0.45 13.87 17.05
CA PRO A 191 0.04 12.60 17.56
C PRO A 191 -0.89 12.00 18.62
N GLU A 192 -1.57 12.81 19.41
CA GLU A 192 -2.51 12.37 20.46
C GLU A 192 -3.74 11.70 19.82
N VAL A 193 -4.26 12.28 18.74
CA VAL A 193 -5.41 11.71 18.02
C VAL A 193 -5.01 10.42 17.33
N GLN A 194 -3.80 10.35 16.78
CA GLN A 194 -3.25 9.14 16.17
C GLN A 194 -3.03 8.03 17.20
N ALA A 195 -2.52 8.36 18.39
CA ALA A 195 -2.36 7.39 19.47
C ALA A 195 -3.72 6.81 19.91
N ARG A 196 -4.73 7.65 20.08
CA ARG A 196 -6.11 7.21 20.37
C ARG A 196 -6.70 6.35 19.24
N ASN A 197 -6.46 6.72 17.96
CA ASN A 197 -6.90 5.92 16.81
C ASN A 197 -6.31 4.51 16.85
N PHE A 198 -5.02 4.39 17.14
CA PHE A 198 -4.33 3.10 17.27
C PHE A 198 -4.89 2.27 18.43
N ILE A 199 -4.98 2.83 19.63
CA ILE A 199 -5.52 2.16 20.82
C ILE A 199 -6.95 1.64 20.56
N ASN A 200 -7.80 2.47 19.93
CA ASN A 200 -9.17 2.09 19.57
C ASN A 200 -9.25 1.03 18.45
N ALA A 201 -8.23 0.91 17.61
CA ALA A 201 -8.18 -0.09 16.56
C ALA A 201 -7.73 -1.45 17.07
N THR A 202 -6.72 -1.48 17.95
CA THR A 202 -6.09 -2.70 18.44
C THR A 202 -6.79 -3.30 19.66
N GLY A 203 -7.39 -2.46 20.51
CA GLY A 203 -7.92 -2.92 21.80
C GLY A 203 -6.81 -3.53 22.67
N ARG A 204 -7.03 -4.75 23.16
CA ARG A 204 -6.07 -5.42 24.04
C ARG A 204 -4.94 -6.09 23.23
N ILE A 205 -3.70 -5.71 23.50
CA ILE A 205 -2.47 -6.41 23.10
C ILE A 205 -1.99 -7.20 24.34
N LYS A 206 -1.75 -8.51 24.16
CA LYS A 206 -1.30 -9.39 25.24
C LYS A 206 0.22 -9.28 25.43
N GLU A 207 0.74 -9.74 26.56
CA GLU A 207 2.19 -9.84 26.79
C GLU A 207 2.88 -10.76 25.78
N SER A 208 2.20 -11.82 25.33
CA SER A 208 2.70 -12.74 24.29
C SER A 208 2.70 -12.16 22.87
N ASP A 209 2.05 -11.03 22.65
CA ASP A 209 2.12 -10.28 21.39
C ASP A 209 3.34 -9.33 21.46
N LEU A 210 3.85 -8.89 20.30
CA LEU A 210 4.88 -7.85 20.25
C LEU A 210 4.37 -6.54 20.87
N PRO A 211 5.28 -5.69 21.39
CA PRO A 211 4.93 -4.34 21.76
C PRO A 211 4.22 -3.59 20.62
N PRO A 212 3.41 -2.56 20.93
CA PRO A 212 2.85 -1.66 19.91
C PRO A 212 3.93 -1.14 18.97
N ILE A 213 3.59 -0.86 17.71
CA ILE A 213 4.57 -0.45 16.71
C ILE A 213 4.17 0.89 16.10
N LEU A 214 5.11 1.84 16.11
CA LEU A 214 5.03 3.11 15.39
C LEU A 214 5.78 2.98 14.07
N ASP A 215 5.07 3.06 12.95
CA ASP A 215 5.63 3.12 11.61
C ASP A 215 5.72 4.59 11.17
N ILE A 216 6.96 5.13 11.12
CA ILE A 216 7.23 6.52 10.79
C ILE A 216 8.26 6.62 9.66
N GLU A 217 7.80 6.93 8.44
CA GLU A 217 8.61 6.89 7.23
C GLU A 217 8.66 8.21 6.46
N THR A 218 7.79 9.16 6.80
CA THR A 218 7.63 10.37 6.00
C THR A 218 7.89 11.63 6.80
N THR A 219 8.50 12.62 6.14
CA THR A 219 8.57 14.00 6.63
C THR A 219 7.43 14.82 6.02
N HIS A 220 6.99 15.86 6.73
CA HIS A 220 6.01 16.80 6.19
C HIS A 220 6.68 18.14 5.88
N LYS A 221 6.39 18.68 4.68
CA LYS A 221 6.92 19.99 4.27
C LYS A 221 6.50 21.08 5.28
N GLY A 222 7.48 21.78 5.82
CA GLY A 222 7.25 22.84 6.84
C GLY A 222 7.42 22.36 8.29
N TYR A 223 7.65 21.06 8.54
CA TYR A 223 8.03 20.57 9.86
C TYR A 223 9.54 20.44 9.98
N THR A 224 10.09 20.90 11.10
CA THR A 224 11.49 20.64 11.45
C THR A 224 11.65 19.21 11.96
N LYS A 225 12.89 18.71 11.99
CA LYS A 225 13.19 17.41 12.61
C LYS A 225 12.75 17.37 14.07
N ASP A 226 12.94 18.46 14.81
CA ASP A 226 12.57 18.55 16.22
C ASP A 226 11.07 18.44 16.42
N GLN A 227 10.27 19.15 15.60
CA GLN A 227 8.80 19.05 15.63
C GLN A 227 8.31 17.65 15.32
N LEU A 228 8.92 16.98 14.34
CA LEU A 228 8.60 15.61 13.96
C LEU A 228 8.94 14.64 15.09
N ASN A 229 10.13 14.77 15.68
CA ASN A 229 10.56 13.92 16.80
C ASN A 229 9.71 14.16 18.05
N ALA A 230 9.34 15.41 18.35
CA ALA A 230 8.43 15.72 19.45
C ALA A 230 7.05 15.06 19.25
N ALA A 231 6.50 15.10 18.03
CA ALA A 231 5.25 14.44 17.70
C ALA A 231 5.34 12.90 17.82
N ALA A 232 6.42 12.29 17.32
CA ALA A 232 6.66 10.85 17.47
C ALA A 232 6.76 10.46 18.95
N LEU A 233 7.55 11.19 19.75
CA LEU A 233 7.69 10.96 21.18
C LEU A 233 6.37 11.08 21.94
N THR A 234 5.50 12.02 21.54
CA THR A 234 4.16 12.16 22.12
C THR A 234 3.32 10.89 21.88
N TRP A 235 3.30 10.37 20.65
CA TRP A 235 2.60 9.13 20.33
C TRP A 235 3.18 7.95 21.11
N LEU A 236 4.52 7.79 21.09
CA LEU A 236 5.24 6.72 21.76
C LEU A 236 4.97 6.69 23.26
N LYS A 237 4.94 7.87 23.90
CA LYS A 237 4.61 8.01 25.33
C LYS A 237 3.19 7.56 25.62
N ILE A 238 2.18 8.12 24.91
CA ILE A 238 0.77 7.81 25.16
C ILE A 238 0.48 6.32 24.98
N VAL A 239 1.00 5.73 23.90
CA VAL A 239 0.77 4.31 23.61
C VAL A 239 1.58 3.42 24.55
N GLY A 240 2.81 3.79 24.87
CA GLY A 240 3.64 3.07 25.84
C GLY A 240 3.02 3.04 27.23
N GLU A 241 2.50 4.17 27.72
CA GLU A 241 1.80 4.26 29.00
C GLU A 241 0.52 3.42 29.02
N HIS A 242 -0.24 3.42 27.91
CA HIS A 242 -1.48 2.65 27.80
C HIS A 242 -1.26 1.13 27.87
N TYR A 243 -0.20 0.63 27.21
CA TYR A 243 0.09 -0.81 27.17
C TYR A 243 1.11 -1.27 28.23
N GLY A 244 1.71 -0.34 28.98
CA GLY A 244 2.75 -0.63 29.96
C GLY A 244 4.06 -1.15 29.35
N ARG A 245 4.31 -0.91 28.05
CA ARG A 245 5.48 -1.42 27.29
C ARG A 245 5.99 -0.36 26.34
N ALA A 246 7.33 -0.26 26.20
CA ALA A 246 7.93 0.62 25.20
C ALA A 246 7.56 0.17 23.79
N PRO A 247 6.94 1.03 22.96
CA PRO A 247 6.63 0.66 21.59
C PRO A 247 7.89 0.44 20.74
N ILE A 248 7.78 -0.39 19.70
CA ILE A 248 8.80 -0.55 18.66
C ILE A 248 8.67 0.61 17.67
N VAL A 249 9.80 1.12 17.16
CA VAL A 249 9.81 2.15 16.11
C VAL A 249 10.32 1.52 14.81
N TYR A 250 9.44 1.55 13.78
CA TYR A 250 9.80 1.13 12.42
C TYR A 250 10.10 2.33 11.55
N SER A 251 11.19 2.23 10.81
CA SER A 251 11.50 3.12 9.70
C SER A 251 12.62 2.55 8.82
N SER A 252 12.90 3.25 7.70
CA SER A 252 14.09 2.94 6.91
C SER A 252 15.37 3.30 7.68
N GLU A 253 16.45 2.57 7.42
CA GLU A 253 17.75 2.83 8.05
C GLU A 253 18.22 4.28 7.87
N ALA A 254 18.02 4.83 6.67
CA ALA A 254 18.38 6.23 6.40
C ALA A 254 17.52 7.22 7.22
N TYR A 255 16.23 6.96 7.36
CA TYR A 255 15.34 7.82 8.14
C TYR A 255 15.70 7.78 9.63
N ILE A 256 16.01 6.60 10.17
CA ILE A 256 16.46 6.43 11.54
C ILE A 256 17.76 7.23 11.78
N ARG A 257 18.74 7.10 10.89
CA ARG A 257 20.03 7.78 11.02
C ARG A 257 19.91 9.30 10.88
N ASP A 258 19.15 9.78 9.90
CA ASP A 258 19.19 11.17 9.45
C ASP A 258 18.08 12.04 10.06
N ILE A 259 16.97 11.44 10.50
CA ILE A 259 15.77 12.16 10.93
C ILE A 259 15.44 11.93 12.41
N LEU A 260 15.47 10.67 12.87
CA LEU A 260 15.09 10.37 14.25
C LEU A 260 16.16 10.85 15.25
N SER A 261 15.70 11.42 16.36
CA SER A 261 16.57 11.88 17.44
C SER A 261 17.18 10.70 18.22
N ASP A 262 18.31 10.94 18.89
CA ASP A 262 18.94 9.97 19.79
C ASP A 262 17.97 9.48 20.87
N LYS A 263 17.12 10.40 21.38
CA LYS A 263 16.10 10.04 22.36
C LYS A 263 15.17 8.93 21.89
N ILE A 264 14.86 8.86 20.59
CA ILE A 264 14.09 7.76 20.02
C ILE A 264 14.98 6.56 19.78
N ARG A 265 16.13 6.76 19.14
CA ARG A 265 17.01 5.69 18.71
C ARG A 265 17.61 4.85 19.85
N GLU A 266 17.75 5.44 21.04
CA GLU A 266 18.41 4.82 22.18
C GLU A 266 17.41 4.26 23.21
N ASN A 267 16.16 4.75 23.22
CA ASN A 267 15.20 4.37 24.25
C ASN A 267 14.04 3.49 23.74
N TYR A 268 14.00 3.20 22.45
CA TYR A 268 12.94 2.38 21.86
C TYR A 268 13.54 1.28 20.99
N PRO A 269 12.99 0.05 21.04
CA PRO A 269 13.39 -1.03 20.14
C PRO A 269 13.19 -0.62 18.68
N LEU A 270 14.13 -0.96 17.80
CA LEU A 270 14.10 -0.56 16.41
C LEU A 270 13.73 -1.74 15.49
N TRP A 271 12.78 -1.50 14.61
CA TRP A 271 12.51 -2.33 13.44
C TRP A 271 12.98 -1.56 12.20
N ILE A 272 14.04 -2.05 11.58
CA ILE A 272 14.76 -1.32 10.53
C ILE A 272 14.47 -1.91 9.16
N ALA A 273 13.98 -1.10 8.23
CA ALA A 273 13.91 -1.46 6.82
C ALA A 273 15.25 -1.18 6.13
N ARG A 274 15.89 -2.26 5.66
CA ARG A 274 17.09 -2.22 4.84
C ARG A 274 17.05 -3.35 3.83
N TYR A 275 16.66 -3.03 2.60
CA TYR A 275 16.50 -4.00 1.52
C TYR A 275 17.84 -4.38 0.90
N ARG A 276 18.68 -5.00 1.69
CA ARG A 276 20.01 -5.51 1.32
C ARG A 276 20.25 -6.86 1.98
N PHE A 277 21.23 -7.60 1.48
CA PHE A 277 21.58 -8.91 2.03
C PHE A 277 22.31 -8.83 3.37
N PHE A 278 22.95 -7.70 3.65
CA PHE A 278 23.70 -7.49 4.91
C PHE A 278 22.84 -6.78 5.94
N PRO A 279 22.99 -7.12 7.24
CA PRO A 279 22.21 -6.51 8.30
C PRO A 279 22.40 -4.99 8.37
N PRO A 280 21.51 -4.29 9.10
CA PRO A 280 21.69 -2.87 9.39
C PRO A 280 23.06 -2.56 10.00
N ASP A 281 23.58 -1.35 9.74
CA ASP A 281 24.88 -0.93 10.25
C ASP A 281 24.88 -0.77 11.79
N ARG A 282 23.70 -0.58 12.40
CA ARG A 282 23.49 -0.63 13.85
C ARG A 282 23.34 -2.08 14.31
N GLU A 283 23.95 -2.43 15.42
CA GLU A 283 23.86 -3.78 15.99
C GLU A 283 22.63 -3.95 16.92
N ASP A 284 22.04 -2.86 17.42
CA ASP A 284 20.96 -2.82 18.39
C ASP A 284 19.54 -2.86 17.80
N TRP A 285 19.41 -3.28 16.53
CA TRP A 285 18.09 -3.51 15.95
C TRP A 285 17.42 -4.76 16.57
N ALA A 286 16.10 -4.69 16.75
CA ALA A 286 15.30 -5.83 17.20
C ALA A 286 14.75 -6.65 16.02
N ILE A 287 14.25 -5.96 14.99
CA ILE A 287 13.68 -6.57 13.79
C ILE A 287 14.32 -5.88 12.57
N TRP A 288 14.62 -6.67 11.54
CA TRP A 288 15.14 -6.19 10.27
C TRP A 288 14.26 -6.66 9.11
N GLN A 289 13.60 -5.71 8.44
CA GLN A 289 12.89 -5.94 7.17
C GLN A 289 13.92 -5.89 6.04
N PHE A 290 14.23 -7.06 5.49
CA PHE A 290 15.30 -7.17 4.49
C PHE A 290 14.79 -7.19 3.05
N THR A 291 13.48 -7.33 2.85
CA THR A 291 12.85 -7.34 1.53
C THR A 291 11.35 -7.08 1.58
N ASP A 292 10.83 -6.46 0.53
CA ASP A 292 9.40 -6.29 0.19
C ASP A 292 8.93 -7.26 -0.92
N LYS A 293 9.79 -8.25 -1.30
CA LYS A 293 9.60 -9.13 -2.47
C LYS A 293 9.77 -10.61 -2.15
N ALA A 294 9.48 -11.01 -0.93
CA ALA A 294 9.55 -12.41 -0.58
C ALA A 294 8.34 -13.19 -1.09
N VAL A 295 8.58 -14.43 -1.49
CA VAL A 295 7.53 -15.43 -1.62
C VAL A 295 7.51 -16.29 -0.36
N VAL A 296 6.34 -16.41 0.28
CA VAL A 296 6.15 -17.19 1.50
C VAL A 296 5.11 -18.25 1.24
N TYR A 297 5.40 -19.48 1.62
CA TYR A 297 4.45 -20.58 1.49
C TYR A 297 3.22 -20.30 2.36
N GLY A 298 2.03 -20.52 1.82
CA GLY A 298 0.77 -20.22 2.49
C GLY A 298 0.23 -18.81 2.24
N ILE A 299 0.93 -17.94 1.48
CA ILE A 299 0.42 -16.61 1.08
C ILE A 299 0.48 -16.43 -0.44
N ASP A 300 -0.59 -15.88 -1.01
CA ASP A 300 -0.58 -15.44 -2.42
C ASP A 300 0.13 -14.09 -2.55
N GLY A 301 0.87 -13.94 -3.67
CA GLY A 301 1.62 -12.70 -3.97
C GLY A 301 2.96 -12.60 -3.25
N LEU A 302 3.54 -11.40 -3.30
CA LEU A 302 4.76 -11.02 -2.61
C LEU A 302 4.42 -10.40 -1.26
N VAL A 303 5.31 -10.58 -0.29
CA VAL A 303 5.15 -10.04 1.06
C VAL A 303 6.47 -9.46 1.57
N ASP A 304 6.35 -8.55 2.52
CA ASP A 304 7.45 -8.06 3.31
C ASP A 304 7.93 -9.15 4.26
N LEU A 305 9.23 -9.41 4.24
CA LEU A 305 9.83 -10.46 5.07
C LEU A 305 10.94 -9.88 5.94
N ASN A 306 10.86 -10.26 7.19
CA ASN A 306 11.70 -9.77 8.25
C ASN A 306 12.41 -10.92 8.98
N VAL A 307 13.53 -10.58 9.61
CA VAL A 307 14.15 -11.39 10.66
C VAL A 307 14.14 -10.64 11.97
N MET A 308 13.90 -11.35 13.05
CA MET A 308 13.88 -10.83 14.41
C MET A 308 14.93 -11.57 15.23
N LYS A 309 15.67 -10.85 16.08
CA LYS A 309 16.63 -11.45 17.01
C LYS A 309 15.91 -12.39 17.98
N PRO A 310 16.47 -13.57 18.29
CA PRO A 310 15.83 -14.56 19.14
C PRO A 310 15.51 -14.05 20.54
N ASP A 311 16.44 -13.28 21.11
CA ASP A 311 16.41 -12.72 22.46
C ASP A 311 15.44 -11.54 22.65
N PHE A 312 14.92 -10.98 21.58
CA PHE A 312 14.02 -9.80 21.67
C PHE A 312 12.67 -10.11 22.35
N THR A 313 12.25 -11.36 22.37
CA THR A 313 10.96 -11.79 22.94
C THR A 313 11.11 -12.74 24.13
N GLU A 314 12.33 -12.90 24.63
CA GLU A 314 12.65 -13.62 25.86
C GLU A 314 12.70 -12.65 27.04
#